data_631f5e840036f185efc64d77b60ae69e
#
_entry.id   631f5e840036f185efc64d77b60ae69e
#
_cell.length_a   1.000
_cell.length_b   1.000
_cell.length_c   1.000
_cell.angle_alpha   90.00
_cell.angle_beta   90.00
_cell.angle_gamma   90.00
#
_symmetry.space_group_name_H-M   'P 1'
#
loop_
_entity.id
_entity.type
_entity.pdbx_description
1 polymer ?
#
loop_
_entity_poly.entity_id
_entity_poly.type
_entity_poly.pdbx_seq_one_letter_code
_entity_poly.pdbx_strand_id
1 'polypeptide(L)'
;MKTRKTLLLLILTLSLISCKGSAQEKETIETTTVSDYSKDVNFPEPIGYVNDFERIFTSDQKNQLEKIISDFEEQTTKEISIVTISSIEPYDDIGHYAADLAQHWGVGKSDSNNGLLIIFSQPLREIFISTGLGTEKILTDEICKRVIDDIIIPEFREGDFYSGIEKGLRVLISEWE
;
A
#
# COMPACT_ATOMS: atom_id res chain seq x y z
N MET A 1 -61.71 -67.86 -25.82
CA MET A 1 -61.30 -69.23 -25.39
C MET A 1 -59.93 -69.13 -24.77
N LYS A 2 -59.89 -69.56 -23.47
CA LYS A 2 -58.67 -69.88 -22.66
C LYS A 2 -57.62 -68.82 -22.47
N THR A 3 -57.62 -68.06 -21.34
CA THR A 3 -57.11 -68.38 -19.96
C THR A 3 -55.68 -68.89 -19.95
N ARG A 4 -54.85 -68.12 -19.24
CA ARG A 4 -53.87 -68.51 -18.20
C ARG A 4 -53.05 -67.30 -17.84
N LYS A 5 -53.31 -66.66 -16.74
CA LYS A 5 -52.85 -66.93 -15.37
C LYS A 5 -51.41 -67.44 -15.32
N THR A 6 -50.59 -66.63 -14.84
CA THR A 6 -49.51 -66.87 -13.88
C THR A 6 -48.95 -65.51 -13.51
N LEU A 7 -49.28 -65.05 -12.36
CA LEU A 7 -48.65 -65.24 -11.07
C LEU A 7 -47.26 -64.61 -11.03
N LEU A 8 -47.27 -63.38 -10.53
CA LEU A 8 -46.65 -63.06 -9.25
C LEU A 8 -45.16 -63.36 -9.16
N LEU A 9 -44.32 -62.33 -9.23
CA LEU A 9 -43.35 -62.21 -8.18
C LEU A 9 -43.02 -60.68 -8.00
N LEU A 10 -43.57 -60.21 -6.91
CA LEU A 10 -43.35 -58.93 -6.32
C LEU A 10 -41.91 -58.98 -5.76
N ILE A 11 -40.95 -58.47 -6.49
CA ILE A 11 -39.63 -58.16 -5.93
C ILE A 11 -39.60 -56.69 -5.67
N LEU A 12 -39.86 -56.36 -4.44
CA LEU A 12 -39.71 -55.08 -3.81
C LEU A 12 -38.19 -54.80 -3.71
N THR A 13 -37.60 -54.29 -4.75
CA THR A 13 -36.25 -53.73 -4.65
C THR A 13 -36.37 -52.32 -4.14
N LEU A 14 -36.15 -52.19 -2.85
CA LEU A 14 -35.95 -50.93 -2.14
C LEU A 14 -34.69 -50.28 -2.69
N SER A 15 -34.86 -49.46 -3.72
CA SER A 15 -33.79 -48.60 -4.19
C SER A 15 -33.53 -47.54 -3.13
N LEU A 16 -32.49 -47.75 -2.34
CA LEU A 16 -31.91 -46.73 -1.51
C LEU A 16 -31.44 -45.62 -2.44
N ILE A 17 -32.22 -44.55 -2.58
CA ILE A 17 -31.82 -43.30 -3.15
C ILE A 17 -30.81 -42.71 -2.14
N SER A 18 -29.54 -43.04 -2.37
CA SER A 18 -28.43 -42.35 -1.72
C SER A 18 -28.47 -40.91 -2.20
N CYS A 19 -29.04 -40.06 -1.40
CA CYS A 19 -28.87 -38.63 -1.54
C CYS A 19 -27.36 -38.33 -1.40
N LYS A 20 -26.64 -38.24 -2.54
CA LYS A 20 -25.36 -37.61 -2.56
C LYS A 20 -25.60 -36.16 -2.18
N GLY A 21 -25.37 -35.88 -0.90
CA GLY A 21 -25.21 -34.52 -0.44
C GLY A 21 -24.12 -33.85 -1.32
N SER A 22 -24.52 -32.85 -2.06
CA SER A 22 -23.63 -31.92 -2.71
C SER A 22 -22.78 -31.37 -1.58
N ALA A 23 -21.57 -31.88 -1.46
CA ALA A 23 -20.56 -31.21 -0.67
C ALA A 23 -20.39 -29.85 -1.32
N GLN A 24 -20.93 -28.84 -0.68
CA GLN A 24 -20.65 -27.46 -0.96
C GLN A 24 -19.16 -27.31 -0.66
N GLU A 25 -18.38 -27.32 -1.71
CA GLU A 25 -16.98 -26.98 -1.68
C GLU A 25 -16.92 -25.57 -1.10
N LYS A 26 -16.63 -25.52 0.18
CA LYS A 26 -16.34 -24.28 0.88
C LYS A 26 -15.07 -23.79 0.21
N GLU A 27 -15.20 -22.86 -0.73
CA GLU A 27 -14.09 -22.07 -1.20
C GLU A 27 -13.44 -21.49 0.06
N THR A 28 -12.38 -22.12 0.47
CA THR A 28 -11.47 -21.55 1.44
C THR A 28 -10.86 -20.38 0.67
N ILE A 29 -11.39 -19.18 0.90
CA ILE A 29 -10.64 -17.96 0.58
C ILE A 29 -9.35 -18.18 1.35
N GLU A 30 -8.30 -18.53 0.62
CA GLU A 30 -6.95 -18.39 1.13
C GLU A 30 -6.83 -16.90 1.49
N THR A 31 -7.02 -16.64 2.76
CA THR A 31 -6.56 -15.38 3.33
C THR A 31 -5.08 -15.38 3.01
N THR A 32 -4.70 -14.62 1.98
CA THR A 32 -3.31 -14.31 1.70
C THR A 32 -2.78 -13.82 3.04
N THR A 33 -1.98 -14.64 3.68
CA THR A 33 -1.30 -14.25 4.90
C THR A 33 -0.46 -13.05 4.50
N VAL A 34 -0.85 -11.87 4.95
CA VAL A 34 0.04 -10.71 4.94
C VAL A 34 1.27 -11.20 5.67
N SER A 35 2.31 -11.46 4.93
CA SER A 35 3.57 -11.91 5.50
C SER A 35 4.06 -10.76 6.36
N ASP A 36 4.16 -10.99 7.66
CA ASP A 36 4.70 -10.03 8.63
C ASP A 36 6.23 -9.93 8.38
N TYR A 37 6.58 -9.21 7.33
CA TYR A 37 7.97 -8.95 6.96
C TYR A 37 8.69 -8.07 7.99
N SER A 38 7.94 -7.28 8.76
CA SER A 38 8.47 -6.20 9.60
C SER A 38 9.43 -6.66 10.72
N LYS A 39 9.35 -7.92 11.12
CA LYS A 39 10.14 -8.42 12.27
C LYS A 39 11.62 -8.67 11.97
N ASP A 40 11.97 -8.93 10.70
CA ASP A 40 13.33 -9.30 10.31
C ASP A 40 13.97 -8.31 9.32
N VAL A 41 13.27 -7.20 9.00
CA VAL A 41 13.78 -6.19 8.07
C VAL A 41 14.61 -5.15 8.82
N ASN A 42 15.82 -4.95 8.35
CA ASN A 42 16.68 -3.88 8.81
C ASN A 42 16.42 -2.62 7.97
N PHE A 43 15.43 -1.81 8.38
CA PHE A 43 15.17 -0.53 7.75
C PHE A 43 16.36 0.44 7.93
N PRO A 44 16.63 1.30 6.95
CA PRO A 44 17.65 2.33 7.11
C PRO A 44 17.27 3.31 8.22
N GLU A 45 18.27 3.86 8.90
CA GLU A 45 18.04 4.91 9.89
C GLU A 45 17.68 6.24 9.21
N PRO A 46 16.72 7.01 9.75
CA PRO A 46 16.38 8.32 9.20
C PRO A 46 17.51 9.33 9.43
N ILE A 47 17.78 10.14 8.42
CA ILE A 47 18.83 11.18 8.46
C ILE A 47 18.28 12.61 8.45
N GLY A 48 16.97 12.78 8.32
CA GLY A 48 16.26 14.05 8.28
C GLY A 48 14.85 13.87 7.76
N TYR A 49 14.21 14.92 7.32
CA TYR A 49 12.93 14.84 6.63
C TYR A 49 13.11 14.24 5.22
N VAL A 50 14.24 14.51 4.57
CA VAL A 50 14.57 14.00 3.24
C VAL A 50 15.70 12.98 3.33
N ASN A 51 15.35 11.73 3.18
CA ASN A 51 16.21 10.57 3.29
C ASN A 51 16.58 10.06 1.89
N ASP A 52 17.49 10.77 1.24
CA ASP A 52 17.91 10.50 -0.13
C ASP A 52 19.03 9.46 -0.18
N PHE A 53 18.67 8.18 -0.02
CA PHE A 53 19.64 7.07 -0.03
C PHE A 53 20.16 6.75 -1.44
N GLU A 54 19.44 7.15 -2.48
CA GLU A 54 19.86 6.97 -3.87
C GLU A 54 20.73 8.14 -4.39
N ARG A 55 20.84 9.25 -3.62
CA ARG A 55 21.58 10.46 -3.99
C ARG A 55 21.07 11.09 -5.29
N ILE A 56 19.76 11.16 -5.42
CA ILE A 56 19.08 11.75 -6.58
C ILE A 56 19.11 13.27 -6.52
N PHE A 57 19.00 13.83 -5.32
CA PHE A 57 18.97 15.28 -5.12
C PHE A 57 20.35 15.87 -4.91
N THR A 58 20.56 17.08 -5.44
CA THR A 58 21.70 17.91 -5.04
C THR A 58 21.52 18.37 -3.58
N SER A 59 22.60 18.82 -2.95
CA SER A 59 22.53 19.34 -1.58
C SER A 59 21.56 20.51 -1.45
N ASP A 60 21.53 21.41 -2.46
CA ASP A 60 20.62 22.56 -2.45
C ASP A 60 19.16 22.14 -2.58
N GLN A 61 18.86 21.18 -3.46
CA GLN A 61 17.53 20.60 -3.63
C GLN A 61 17.04 19.92 -2.35
N LYS A 62 17.91 19.10 -1.74
CA LYS A 62 17.60 18.48 -0.46
C LYS A 62 17.29 19.53 0.62
N ASN A 63 18.15 20.55 0.77
CA ASN A 63 17.94 21.63 1.75
C ASN A 63 16.64 22.41 1.52
N GLN A 64 16.22 22.59 0.26
CA GLN A 64 14.95 23.24 -0.07
C GLN A 64 13.75 22.38 0.34
N LEU A 65 13.77 21.07 0.08
CA LEU A 65 12.72 20.15 0.51
C LEU A 65 12.66 20.06 2.05
N GLU A 66 13.81 19.92 2.72
CA GLU A 66 13.91 19.93 4.18
C GLU A 66 13.26 21.20 4.76
N LYS A 67 13.54 22.37 4.18
CA LYS A 67 12.97 23.62 4.66
C LYS A 67 11.45 23.66 4.48
N ILE A 68 10.92 23.24 3.34
CA ILE A 68 9.47 23.20 3.10
C ILE A 68 8.77 22.34 4.16
N ILE A 69 9.33 21.15 4.44
CA ILE A 69 8.77 20.22 5.40
C ILE A 69 8.86 20.75 6.83
N SER A 70 10.04 21.28 7.21
CA SER A 70 10.24 21.86 8.54
C SER A 70 9.29 23.03 8.80
N ASP A 71 9.17 23.97 7.83
CA ASP A 71 8.27 25.12 7.95
C ASP A 71 6.79 24.65 8.12
N PHE A 72 6.40 23.57 7.43
CA PHE A 72 5.05 23.01 7.55
C PHE A 72 4.81 22.32 8.89
N GLU A 73 5.77 21.53 9.38
CA GLU A 73 5.66 20.87 10.68
C GLU A 73 5.60 21.91 11.82
N GLU A 74 6.42 22.96 11.77
CA GLU A 74 6.40 24.02 12.79
C GLU A 74 5.02 24.71 12.90
N GLN A 75 4.30 24.84 11.78
CA GLN A 75 2.99 25.50 11.73
C GLN A 75 1.82 24.56 12.08
N THR A 76 1.94 23.26 11.78
CA THR A 76 0.80 22.34 11.80
C THR A 76 0.97 21.14 12.73
N THR A 77 2.20 20.87 13.18
CA THR A 77 2.60 19.63 13.89
C THR A 77 2.49 18.34 13.07
N LYS A 78 2.11 18.45 11.79
CA LYS A 78 2.00 17.32 10.85
C LYS A 78 3.39 16.95 10.35
N GLU A 79 3.70 15.67 10.26
CA GLU A 79 5.03 15.20 9.90
C GLU A 79 5.05 14.63 8.49
N ILE A 80 6.06 15.05 7.71
CA ILE A 80 6.30 14.55 6.35
C ILE A 80 7.71 13.99 6.28
N SER A 81 7.86 12.82 5.66
CA SER A 81 9.18 12.26 5.29
C SER A 81 9.22 11.93 3.80
N ILE A 82 10.37 12.21 3.16
CA ILE A 82 10.65 11.82 1.79
C ILE A 82 11.79 10.81 1.81
N VAL A 83 11.62 9.71 1.06
CA VAL A 83 12.57 8.60 0.99
C VAL A 83 12.87 8.25 -0.46
N THR A 84 14.16 8.15 -0.81
CA THR A 84 14.59 7.47 -2.03
C THR A 84 15.28 6.17 -1.66
N ILE A 85 14.96 5.05 -2.33
CA ILE A 85 15.49 3.74 -1.98
C ILE A 85 15.71 2.86 -3.21
N SER A 86 16.82 2.13 -3.25
CA SER A 86 17.17 1.29 -4.40
C SER A 86 16.58 -0.13 -4.35
N SER A 87 16.14 -0.59 -3.19
CA SER A 87 15.54 -1.91 -2.99
C SER A 87 14.56 -1.90 -1.84
N ILE A 88 13.51 -2.67 -1.96
CA ILE A 88 12.49 -2.91 -0.93
C ILE A 88 12.53 -4.34 -0.39
N GLU A 89 13.58 -5.10 -0.72
CA GLU A 89 13.68 -6.49 -0.25
C GLU A 89 13.62 -6.58 1.29
N PRO A 90 12.89 -7.54 1.82
CA PRO A 90 12.24 -8.69 1.18
C PRO A 90 10.78 -8.44 0.74
N TYR A 91 10.30 -7.20 0.70
CA TYR A 91 8.96 -6.86 0.25
C TYR A 91 8.84 -7.00 -1.27
N ASP A 92 7.65 -7.35 -1.73
CA ASP A 92 7.24 -7.42 -3.13
C ASP A 92 6.36 -6.22 -3.58
N ASP A 93 6.03 -5.33 -2.63
CA ASP A 93 5.18 -4.16 -2.84
C ASP A 93 5.72 -2.94 -2.07
N ILE A 94 5.90 -1.82 -2.78
CA ILE A 94 6.46 -0.59 -2.20
C ILE A 94 5.52 0.05 -1.19
N GLY A 95 4.21 -0.15 -1.32
CA GLY A 95 3.23 0.37 -0.37
C GLY A 95 3.31 -0.31 0.99
N HIS A 96 3.46 -1.65 1.00
CA HIS A 96 3.68 -2.40 2.24
C HIS A 96 5.01 -1.99 2.89
N TYR A 97 6.08 -1.89 2.10
CA TYR A 97 7.37 -1.41 2.61
C TYR A 97 7.25 0.01 3.20
N ALA A 98 6.56 0.92 2.50
CA ALA A 98 6.37 2.30 2.94
C ALA A 98 5.60 2.40 4.26
N ALA A 99 4.54 1.60 4.42
CA ALA A 99 3.73 1.58 5.63
C ALA A 99 4.54 1.11 6.84
N ASP A 100 5.27 0.00 6.70
CA ASP A 100 6.10 -0.55 7.76
C ASP A 100 7.30 0.36 8.08
N LEU A 101 7.91 0.98 7.07
CA LEU A 101 8.97 1.97 7.26
C LEU A 101 8.46 3.20 8.02
N ALA A 102 7.31 3.75 7.61
CA ALA A 102 6.69 4.89 8.28
C ALA A 102 6.36 4.58 9.75
N GLN A 103 5.86 3.38 10.02
CA GLN A 103 5.58 2.91 11.38
C GLN A 103 6.88 2.71 12.17
N HIS A 104 7.91 2.12 11.58
CA HIS A 104 9.21 1.90 12.20
C HIS A 104 9.89 3.22 12.60
N TRP A 105 9.84 4.21 11.73
CA TRP A 105 10.39 5.55 12.00
C TRP A 105 9.49 6.39 12.90
N GLY A 106 8.23 6.01 13.09
CA GLY A 106 7.26 6.75 13.88
C GLY A 106 6.87 8.07 13.21
N VAL A 107 6.69 8.07 11.87
CA VAL A 107 6.28 9.26 11.12
C VAL A 107 4.87 9.67 11.51
N GLY A 108 4.74 10.85 12.08
CA GLY A 108 3.49 11.38 12.63
C GLY A 108 3.38 11.21 14.14
N LYS A 109 2.57 12.05 14.76
CA LYS A 109 2.33 12.00 16.22
C LYS A 109 1.42 10.82 16.55
N SER A 110 1.76 10.08 17.61
CA SER A 110 1.03 8.87 18.02
C SER A 110 -0.42 9.11 18.43
N ASP A 111 -0.76 10.30 18.87
CA ASP A 111 -2.12 10.69 19.28
C ASP A 111 -3.01 11.15 18.12
N SER A 112 -2.41 11.65 17.05
CA SER A 112 -3.10 12.20 15.89
C SER A 112 -2.92 11.39 14.59
N ASN A 113 -1.90 10.51 14.53
CA ASN A 113 -1.53 9.73 13.34
C ASN A 113 -1.44 10.61 12.09
N ASN A 114 -0.82 11.78 12.24
CA ASN A 114 -0.74 12.84 11.25
C ASN A 114 0.58 12.82 10.46
N GLY A 115 1.03 11.62 10.09
CA GLY A 115 2.22 11.40 9.31
C GLY A 115 1.92 11.21 7.82
N LEU A 116 2.90 11.53 6.98
CA LEU A 116 2.92 11.29 5.54
C LEU A 116 4.33 10.90 5.11
N LEU A 117 4.46 9.80 4.39
CA LEU A 117 5.73 9.36 3.84
C LEU A 117 5.60 9.26 2.32
N ILE A 118 6.44 10.00 1.60
CA ILE A 118 6.60 9.89 0.15
C ILE A 118 7.84 9.04 -0.10
N ILE A 119 7.67 7.88 -0.72
CA ILE A 119 8.79 7.00 -1.06
C ILE A 119 8.82 6.75 -2.56
N PHE A 120 10.00 6.78 -3.16
CA PHE A 120 10.16 6.34 -4.52
C PHE A 120 11.50 5.65 -4.75
N SER A 121 11.53 4.85 -5.80
CA SER A 121 12.71 4.12 -6.24
C SER A 121 12.92 4.33 -7.73
N GLN A 122 14.08 4.87 -8.09
CA GLN A 122 14.43 5.07 -9.49
C GLN A 122 14.65 3.71 -10.21
N PRO A 123 15.38 2.73 -9.65
CA PRO A 123 15.59 1.45 -10.32
C PRO A 123 14.31 0.62 -10.44
N LEU A 124 13.43 0.66 -9.43
CA LEU A 124 12.14 -0.06 -9.47
C LEU A 124 11.11 0.70 -10.31
N ARG A 125 11.28 2.00 -10.53
CA ARG A 125 10.32 2.91 -11.18
C ARG A 125 8.97 2.95 -10.46
N GLU A 126 9.03 2.92 -9.15
CA GLU A 126 7.87 2.94 -8.28
C GLU A 126 7.88 4.16 -7.38
N ILE A 127 6.70 4.66 -7.08
CA ILE A 127 6.46 5.74 -6.11
C ILE A 127 5.19 5.42 -5.34
N PHE A 128 5.21 5.73 -4.06
CA PHE A 128 4.06 5.56 -3.18
C PHE A 128 3.98 6.71 -2.16
N ILE A 129 2.75 7.04 -1.74
CA ILE A 129 2.48 7.97 -0.65
C ILE A 129 1.74 7.18 0.43
N SER A 130 2.40 6.99 1.58
CA SER A 130 1.82 6.36 2.76
C SER A 130 1.31 7.42 3.72
N THR A 131 0.05 7.32 4.14
CA THR A 131 -0.61 8.24 5.04
C THR A 131 -0.94 7.58 6.36
N GLY A 132 -0.74 8.29 7.48
CA GLY A 132 -1.25 7.86 8.77
C GLY A 132 -2.78 7.96 8.84
N LEU A 133 -3.41 7.20 9.76
CA LEU A 133 -4.87 7.13 9.93
C LEU A 133 -5.57 8.49 10.17
N GLY A 134 -4.83 9.49 10.66
CA GLY A 134 -5.33 10.86 10.79
C GLY A 134 -5.25 11.63 9.48
N THR A 135 -4.17 11.39 8.72
CA THR A 135 -3.88 12.05 7.44
C THR A 135 -4.83 11.60 6.34
N GLU A 136 -5.12 10.30 6.23
CA GLU A 136 -5.95 9.70 5.17
C GLU A 136 -7.39 10.25 5.14
N LYS A 137 -7.87 10.83 6.25
CA LYS A 137 -9.18 11.47 6.32
C LYS A 137 -9.27 12.73 5.48
N ILE A 138 -8.13 13.33 5.15
CA ILE A 138 -8.00 14.56 4.35
C ILE A 138 -7.30 14.22 3.04
N LEU A 139 -6.11 13.66 3.11
CA LEU A 139 -5.36 13.17 1.95
C LEU A 139 -5.76 11.72 1.66
N THR A 140 -6.90 11.57 0.97
CA THR A 140 -7.43 10.25 0.59
C THR A 140 -6.53 9.59 -0.47
N ASP A 141 -6.71 8.29 -0.67
CA ASP A 141 -6.00 7.54 -1.71
C ASP A 141 -6.19 8.16 -3.10
N GLU A 142 -7.38 8.69 -3.39
CA GLU A 142 -7.67 9.36 -4.67
C GLU A 142 -6.86 10.65 -4.84
N ILE A 143 -6.70 11.43 -3.76
CA ILE A 143 -5.88 12.65 -3.78
C ILE A 143 -4.42 12.28 -3.96
N CYS A 144 -3.91 11.33 -3.19
CA CYS A 144 -2.53 10.85 -3.29
C CYS A 144 -2.25 10.31 -4.69
N LYS A 145 -3.14 9.47 -5.23
CA LYS A 145 -3.01 8.94 -6.58
C LYS A 145 -3.01 10.04 -7.63
N ARG A 146 -3.91 11.01 -7.54
CA ARG A 146 -3.96 12.16 -8.47
C ARG A 146 -2.66 12.95 -8.43
N VAL A 147 -2.10 13.21 -7.25
CA VAL A 147 -0.83 13.94 -7.12
C VAL A 147 0.31 13.14 -7.76
N ILE A 148 0.34 11.83 -7.57
CA ILE A 148 1.32 10.96 -8.22
C ILE A 148 1.18 11.03 -9.74
N ASP A 149 -0.01 10.73 -10.26
CA ASP A 149 -0.24 10.52 -11.70
C ASP A 149 -0.14 11.82 -12.51
N ASP A 150 -0.71 12.91 -11.99
CA ASP A 150 -0.88 14.16 -12.76
C ASP A 150 0.22 15.19 -12.50
N ILE A 151 0.98 15.05 -11.40
CA ILE A 151 1.97 16.05 -10.99
C ILE A 151 3.39 15.45 -10.93
N ILE A 152 3.57 14.34 -10.22
CA ILE A 152 4.92 13.81 -9.98
C ILE A 152 5.41 13.03 -11.21
N ILE A 153 4.63 12.08 -11.70
CA ILE A 153 5.03 11.19 -12.80
C ILE A 153 5.39 11.94 -14.10
N PRO A 154 4.69 13.02 -14.50
CA PRO A 154 5.09 13.78 -15.68
C PRO A 154 6.53 14.33 -15.59
N GLU A 155 6.91 14.89 -14.45
CA GLU A 155 8.27 15.39 -14.22
C GLU A 155 9.31 14.26 -14.20
N PHE A 156 8.95 13.11 -13.57
CA PHE A 156 9.83 11.94 -13.52
C PHE A 156 10.12 11.38 -14.91
N ARG A 157 9.14 11.45 -15.84
CA ARG A 157 9.33 11.04 -17.24
C ARG A 157 10.33 11.91 -17.99
N GLU A 158 10.44 13.19 -17.60
CA GLU A 158 11.45 14.14 -18.14
C GLU A 158 12.80 14.00 -17.41
N GLY A 159 12.89 13.15 -16.38
CA GLY A 159 14.09 12.95 -15.57
C GLY A 159 14.26 13.98 -14.46
N ASP A 160 13.30 14.86 -14.25
CA ASP A 160 13.32 15.88 -13.19
C ASP A 160 12.62 15.40 -11.92
N PHE A 161 13.32 14.56 -11.18
CA PHE A 161 12.80 13.98 -9.93
C PHE A 161 12.56 15.06 -8.86
N TYR A 162 13.42 16.07 -8.80
CA TYR A 162 13.28 17.15 -7.83
C TYR A 162 12.00 17.95 -8.06
N SER A 163 11.80 18.44 -9.28
CA SER A 163 10.57 19.20 -9.60
C SER A 163 9.30 18.39 -9.37
N GLY A 164 9.32 17.09 -9.69
CA GLY A 164 8.19 16.21 -9.42
C GLY A 164 7.86 16.14 -7.94
N ILE A 165 8.86 15.88 -7.10
CA ILE A 165 8.68 15.80 -5.65
C ILE A 165 8.32 17.15 -5.05
N GLU A 166 8.98 18.25 -5.43
CA GLU A 166 8.68 19.58 -4.90
C GLU A 166 7.24 20.00 -5.21
N LYS A 167 6.81 19.86 -6.48
CA LYS A 167 5.44 20.19 -6.91
C LYS A 167 4.42 19.32 -6.20
N GLY A 168 4.64 18.00 -6.15
CA GLY A 168 3.76 17.06 -5.46
C GLY A 168 3.64 17.38 -3.96
N LEU A 169 4.76 17.63 -3.29
CA LEU A 169 4.81 18.00 -1.88
C LEU A 169 3.97 19.27 -1.60
N ARG A 170 4.14 20.32 -2.42
CA ARG A 170 3.39 21.57 -2.25
C ARG A 170 1.89 21.39 -2.44
N VAL A 171 1.47 20.55 -3.37
CA VAL A 171 0.05 20.23 -3.57
C VAL A 171 -0.49 19.44 -2.38
N LEU A 172 0.22 18.41 -1.91
CA LEU A 172 -0.17 17.65 -0.73
C LEU A 172 -0.30 18.54 0.51
N ILE A 173 0.63 19.45 0.74
CA ILE A 173 0.57 20.44 1.83
C ILE A 173 -0.69 21.31 1.70
N SER A 174 -0.93 21.87 0.51
CA SER A 174 -2.12 22.73 0.26
C SER A 174 -3.45 22.00 0.42
N GLU A 175 -3.53 20.74 0.09
CA GLU A 175 -4.75 19.92 0.27
C GLU A 175 -4.92 19.47 1.74
N TRP A 176 -3.84 19.51 2.51
CA TRP A 176 -3.82 19.06 3.90
C TRP A 176 -4.03 20.20 4.91
N GLU A 177 -3.87 21.48 4.51
CA GLU A 177 -4.19 22.64 5.34
C GLU A 177 -5.71 22.75 5.59
#